data_bd5c8aa489ead1318a8ffa58d03d4e3f
#
_entry.id   bd5c8aa489ead1318a8ffa58d03d4e3f
#
_cell.length_a   1.000
_cell.length_b   1.000
_cell.length_c   1.000
_cell.angle_alpha   90.00
_cell.angle_beta   90.00
_cell.angle_gamma   90.00
#
_symmetry.space_group_name_H-M   'P 1'
#
loop_
_entity.id
_entity.type
_entity.pdbx_description
1 polymer ?
#
loop_
_entity_poly.entity_id
_entity_poly.type
_entity_poly.pdbx_seq_one_letter_code
_entity_poly.pdbx_strand_id
1 'polypeptide(L)'
;GCALLCILFLRGGEYYAREKLAAYLWPDSAVSAAKYNLRYTLWKIKKSTDTGEGGRSLIKLDREYCCIDRAYDYICDLQTIDEIDPETRSADELKRACDAFGGELLEGYYFNHCEDLNELILSQRIYYEKRKNRLLMKAAELYEQRDMLPEAVGILERVMEYEPYNEQLALRLMTLYERGGDRSRAIRFFNEFRNRLASNLEIYPGSAITQKYAELKAAPAASEPAQAADSVPGLHVQTYCLRAVPCFWMADTVGKLLDAVGNDVRPDDRTLLRVLGAIQPAAAVCAGVEGEVTAAPA
;
A
#
# COMPACT_ATOMS: atom_id res chain seq x y z
N GLY A 1 -0.55 -7.51 25.42
CA GLY A 1 0.51 -6.49 25.22
C GLY A 1 0.25 -5.68 23.98
N CYS A 2 0.04 -6.34 22.85
CA CYS A 2 -0.15 -5.69 21.56
C CYS A 2 -1.32 -4.68 21.58
N ALA A 3 -2.52 -5.09 21.99
CA ALA A 3 -3.68 -4.21 22.09
C ALA A 3 -3.43 -2.94 22.93
N LEU A 4 -2.72 -3.07 24.06
CA LEU A 4 -2.36 -1.94 24.90
C LEU A 4 -1.40 -0.97 24.17
N LEU A 5 -0.37 -1.49 23.51
CA LEU A 5 0.55 -0.65 22.73
C LEU A 5 -0.18 0.06 21.59
N CYS A 6 -1.08 -0.63 20.88
CA CYS A 6 -1.92 -0.02 19.85
C CYS A 6 -2.65 1.21 20.36
N ILE A 7 -3.39 1.08 21.47
CA ILE A 7 -4.16 2.21 22.02
C ILE A 7 -3.22 3.37 22.38
N LEU A 8 -2.07 3.07 22.99
CA LEU A 8 -1.14 4.11 23.42
C LEU A 8 -0.46 4.80 22.23
N PHE A 9 -0.11 4.08 21.16
CA PHE A 9 0.45 4.67 19.95
C PHE A 9 -0.58 5.50 19.18
N LEU A 10 -1.84 5.02 19.08
CA LEU A 10 -2.93 5.78 18.48
C LEU A 10 -3.22 7.12 19.19
N ARG A 11 -2.82 7.25 20.45
CA ARG A 11 -2.91 8.50 21.22
C ARG A 11 -1.69 9.40 21.09
N GLY A 12 -0.69 9.00 20.34
CA GLY A 12 0.47 9.86 20.01
C GLY A 12 1.21 10.44 21.21
N GLY A 13 1.30 9.73 22.33
CA GLY A 13 1.96 10.18 23.55
C GLY A 13 1.08 10.99 24.53
N GLU A 14 -0.22 11.14 24.25
CA GLU A 14 -1.16 11.68 25.22
C GLU A 14 -1.36 10.74 26.41
N TYR A 15 -1.60 11.31 27.59
CA TYR A 15 -1.88 10.55 28.79
C TYR A 15 -3.23 9.85 28.74
N TYR A 16 -3.22 8.53 28.97
CA TYR A 16 -4.42 7.71 29.03
C TYR A 16 -4.68 7.22 30.47
N ALA A 17 -5.92 7.37 30.94
CA ALA A 17 -6.30 6.87 32.27
C ALA A 17 -6.21 5.35 32.34
N ARG A 18 -5.41 4.83 33.29
CA ARG A 18 -5.19 3.39 33.47
C ARG A 18 -6.47 2.63 33.77
N GLU A 19 -7.41 3.27 34.46
CA GLU A 19 -8.72 2.67 34.75
C GLU A 19 -9.55 2.45 33.48
N LYS A 20 -9.55 3.44 32.56
CA LYS A 20 -10.19 3.32 31.25
C LYS A 20 -9.52 2.24 30.39
N LEU A 21 -8.18 2.16 30.37
CA LEU A 21 -7.47 1.10 29.66
C LEU A 21 -7.80 -0.29 30.19
N ALA A 22 -7.89 -0.44 31.52
CA ALA A 22 -8.25 -1.71 32.13
C ALA A 22 -9.65 -2.17 31.73
N ALA A 23 -10.64 -1.26 31.78
CA ALA A 23 -12.00 -1.54 31.35
C ALA A 23 -12.10 -1.87 29.86
N TYR A 24 -11.35 -1.16 29.03
CA TYR A 24 -11.33 -1.31 27.58
C TYR A 24 -10.73 -2.65 27.11
N LEU A 25 -9.67 -3.11 27.79
CA LEU A 25 -8.93 -4.32 27.42
C LEU A 25 -9.47 -5.60 28.11
N TRP A 26 -10.22 -5.46 29.20
CA TRP A 26 -10.79 -6.58 29.94
C TRP A 26 -12.21 -6.26 30.43
N PRO A 27 -13.17 -6.02 29.47
CA PRO A 27 -14.53 -5.59 29.82
C PRO A 27 -15.28 -6.61 30.68
N ASP A 28 -15.03 -7.91 30.43
CA ASP A 28 -15.73 -9.01 31.14
C ASP A 28 -15.09 -9.35 32.50
N SER A 29 -14.01 -8.67 32.88
CA SER A 29 -13.29 -8.95 34.11
C SER A 29 -13.77 -8.05 35.26
N ALA A 30 -13.76 -8.58 36.48
CA ALA A 30 -13.93 -7.73 37.66
C ALA A 30 -12.89 -6.60 37.68
N VAL A 31 -13.25 -5.42 38.14
CA VAL A 31 -12.42 -4.21 38.13
C VAL A 31 -11.03 -4.44 38.72
N SER A 32 -10.95 -5.20 39.84
CA SER A 32 -9.67 -5.54 40.49
C SER A 32 -8.79 -6.43 39.63
N ALA A 33 -9.39 -7.42 38.93
CA ALA A 33 -8.69 -8.32 38.02
C ALA A 33 -8.21 -7.57 36.77
N ALA A 34 -9.04 -6.73 36.16
CA ALA A 34 -8.67 -5.88 35.03
C ALA A 34 -7.49 -4.96 35.37
N LYS A 35 -7.51 -4.30 36.54
CA LYS A 35 -6.40 -3.48 37.05
C LYS A 35 -5.12 -4.29 37.29
N TYR A 36 -5.24 -5.52 37.77
CA TYR A 36 -4.10 -6.42 37.93
C TYR A 36 -3.51 -6.81 36.57
N ASN A 37 -4.33 -7.22 35.62
CA ASN A 37 -3.94 -7.59 34.26
C ASN A 37 -3.21 -6.43 33.54
N LEU A 38 -3.73 -5.20 33.68
CA LEU A 38 -3.11 -4.02 33.14
C LEU A 38 -1.70 -3.79 33.74
N ARG A 39 -1.59 -3.85 35.09
CA ARG A 39 -0.27 -3.70 35.77
C ARG A 39 0.73 -4.73 35.30
N TYR A 40 0.32 -5.99 35.20
CA TYR A 40 1.15 -7.07 34.73
C TYR A 40 1.60 -6.85 33.27
N THR A 41 0.67 -6.44 32.40
CA THR A 41 0.96 -6.17 30.98
C THR A 41 1.92 -4.98 30.83
N LEU A 42 1.72 -3.88 31.55
CA LEU A 42 2.62 -2.73 31.57
C LEU A 42 4.02 -3.11 32.07
N TRP A 43 4.09 -3.89 33.14
CA TRP A 43 5.37 -4.41 33.64
C TRP A 43 6.11 -5.26 32.62
N LYS A 44 5.38 -6.16 31.93
CA LYS A 44 5.94 -7.04 30.89
C LYS A 44 6.48 -6.21 29.70
N ILE A 45 5.75 -5.23 29.24
CA ILE A 45 6.20 -4.33 28.15
C ILE A 45 7.44 -3.57 28.62
N LYS A 46 7.40 -2.97 29.81
CA LYS A 46 8.54 -2.24 30.35
C LYS A 46 9.79 -3.13 30.42
N LYS A 47 9.67 -4.34 30.96
CA LYS A 47 10.78 -5.29 31.03
C LYS A 47 11.36 -5.66 29.66
N SER A 48 10.53 -5.67 28.61
CA SER A 48 10.97 -6.02 27.24
C SER A 48 11.56 -4.83 26.49
N THR A 49 11.26 -3.59 26.90
CA THR A 49 11.70 -2.36 26.23
C THR A 49 12.77 -1.58 27.01
N ASP A 50 12.99 -1.90 28.29
CA ASP A 50 14.07 -1.29 29.06
C ASP A 50 15.42 -1.85 28.58
N THR A 51 16.20 -1.04 27.90
CA THR A 51 17.52 -1.41 27.33
C THR A 51 18.66 -1.41 28.33
N GLY A 52 18.41 -1.16 29.62
CA GLY A 52 19.40 -1.19 30.69
C GLY A 52 20.42 -0.05 30.70
N GLU A 53 20.67 0.60 29.58
CA GLU A 53 21.59 1.73 29.46
C GLU A 53 20.81 3.04 29.35
N GLY A 54 20.69 3.78 30.44
CA GLY A 54 20.14 5.13 30.47
C GLY A 54 18.75 5.33 31.07
N GLY A 55 18.08 4.27 31.55
CA GLY A 55 16.89 4.40 32.41
C GLY A 55 15.62 4.94 31.74
N ARG A 56 15.57 5.06 30.41
CA ARG A 56 14.36 5.47 29.70
C ARG A 56 13.47 4.27 29.39
N SER A 57 12.18 4.42 29.62
CA SER A 57 11.18 3.41 29.32
C SER A 57 10.27 3.88 28.19
N LEU A 58 9.90 2.98 27.29
CA LEU A 58 8.93 3.27 26.20
C LEU A 58 7.62 3.84 26.76
N ILE A 59 7.21 3.41 27.96
CA ILE A 59 5.95 3.84 28.58
C ILE A 59 6.25 4.66 29.84
N LYS A 60 5.80 5.89 29.86
CA LYS A 60 5.71 6.71 31.07
C LYS A 60 4.50 6.26 31.89
N LEU A 61 4.74 6.07 33.17
CA LEU A 61 3.74 5.60 34.13
C LEU A 61 3.67 6.54 35.32
N ASP A 62 2.47 6.93 35.70
CA ASP A 62 2.18 7.44 37.03
C ASP A 62 1.10 6.61 37.74
N ARG A 63 0.51 7.11 38.82
CA ARG A 63 -0.49 6.38 39.60
C ARG A 63 -1.77 6.11 38.81
N GLU A 64 -2.19 7.10 38.00
CA GLU A 64 -3.51 7.13 37.33
C GLU A 64 -3.43 7.02 35.82
N TYR A 65 -2.28 7.42 35.22
CA TYR A 65 -2.14 7.56 33.79
C TYR A 65 -0.92 6.78 33.24
N CYS A 66 -0.93 6.56 31.95
CA CYS A 66 0.22 6.11 31.21
C CYS A 66 0.17 6.67 29.78
N CYS A 67 1.35 6.81 29.15
CA CYS A 67 1.49 7.23 27.76
C CYS A 67 2.78 6.66 27.15
N ILE A 68 2.92 6.75 25.84
CA ILE A 68 4.20 6.52 25.15
C ILE A 68 5.14 7.67 25.47
N ASP A 69 6.39 7.38 25.83
CA ASP A 69 7.42 8.40 25.99
C ASP A 69 7.97 8.80 24.62
N ARG A 70 7.60 9.97 24.11
CA ARG A 70 8.11 10.50 22.84
C ARG A 70 9.64 10.73 22.81
N ALA A 71 10.29 10.76 23.97
CA ALA A 71 11.74 10.88 24.07
C ALA A 71 12.46 9.52 24.05
N TYR A 72 11.71 8.40 24.03
CA TYR A 72 12.26 7.08 23.79
C TYR A 72 12.55 6.94 22.28
N ASP A 73 13.64 6.28 21.94
CA ASP A 73 14.03 6.08 20.54
C ASP A 73 13.19 4.94 19.91
N TYR A 74 12.21 5.31 19.09
CA TYR A 74 11.37 4.37 18.35
C TYR A 74 10.96 4.96 16.99
N ILE A 75 10.64 4.09 16.06
CA ILE A 75 10.06 4.46 14.77
C ILE A 75 8.58 4.04 14.78
N CYS A 76 7.70 4.97 14.44
CA CYS A 76 6.26 4.74 14.34
C CYS A 76 5.75 5.34 13.02
N ASP A 77 5.19 4.49 12.18
CA ASP A 77 4.60 4.85 10.90
C ASP A 77 3.39 5.79 11.05
N LEU A 78 2.57 5.57 12.09
CA LEU A 78 1.44 6.45 12.43
C LEU A 78 1.92 7.88 12.68
N GLN A 79 2.98 8.03 13.49
CA GLN A 79 3.54 9.33 13.80
C GLN A 79 4.08 10.02 12.55
N THR A 80 4.73 9.29 11.67
CA THR A 80 5.23 9.80 10.39
C THR A 80 4.09 10.37 9.54
N ILE A 81 2.96 9.66 9.45
CA ILE A 81 1.78 10.09 8.69
C ILE A 81 1.08 11.28 9.35
N ASP A 82 1.03 11.34 10.69
CA ASP A 82 0.35 12.41 11.42
C ASP A 82 1.15 13.72 11.44
N GLU A 83 2.46 13.63 11.57
CA GLU A 83 3.33 14.81 11.71
C GLU A 83 3.76 15.43 10.37
N ILE A 84 3.57 14.71 9.25
CA ILE A 84 3.95 15.23 7.95
C ILE A 84 2.98 16.32 7.48
N ASP A 85 3.53 17.50 7.18
CA ASP A 85 2.77 18.63 6.61
C ASP A 85 2.84 18.56 5.07
N PRO A 86 1.71 18.32 4.39
CA PRO A 86 1.69 18.22 2.93
C PRO A 86 2.08 19.50 2.20
N GLU A 87 1.96 20.67 2.83
CA GLU A 87 2.25 21.94 2.18
C GLU A 87 3.74 22.30 2.18
N THR A 88 4.52 21.71 3.09
CA THR A 88 5.94 22.03 3.24
C THR A 88 6.88 20.94 2.69
N ARG A 89 6.32 19.79 2.30
CA ARG A 89 7.10 18.62 1.87
C ARG A 89 7.08 18.42 0.35
N SER A 90 8.15 17.83 -0.15
CA SER A 90 8.26 17.44 -1.56
C SER A 90 7.37 16.22 -1.87
N ALA A 91 7.05 16.01 -3.15
CA ALA A 91 6.28 14.85 -3.61
C ALA A 91 6.94 13.53 -3.18
N ASP A 92 8.28 13.43 -3.26
CA ASP A 92 9.02 12.23 -2.89
C ASP A 92 8.97 11.95 -1.38
N GLU A 93 8.98 12.98 -0.54
CA GLU A 93 8.84 12.83 0.91
C GLU A 93 7.43 12.34 1.27
N LEU A 94 6.39 12.94 0.68
CA LEU A 94 5.00 12.54 0.89
C LEU A 94 4.78 11.09 0.45
N LYS A 95 5.29 10.73 -0.74
CA LYS A 95 5.20 9.35 -1.24
C LYS A 95 5.92 8.37 -0.31
N ARG A 96 7.16 8.66 0.10
CA ARG A 96 7.92 7.80 1.03
C ARG A 96 7.21 7.61 2.36
N ALA A 97 6.60 8.66 2.93
CA ALA A 97 5.81 8.54 4.16
C ALA A 97 4.61 7.60 3.99
N CYS A 98 3.90 7.71 2.85
CA CYS A 98 2.79 6.81 2.54
C CYS A 98 3.25 5.37 2.26
N ASP A 99 4.44 5.18 1.68
CA ASP A 99 5.01 3.86 1.40
C ASP A 99 5.52 3.18 2.69
N ALA A 100 6.03 3.97 3.65
CA ALA A 100 6.42 3.48 4.97
C ALA A 100 5.21 3.01 5.80
N PHE A 101 4.04 3.61 5.59
CA PHE A 101 2.76 3.16 6.14
C PHE A 101 2.23 2.00 5.26
N GLY A 102 2.81 0.81 5.45
CA GLY A 102 2.48 -0.37 4.66
C GLY A 102 1.15 -1.02 5.06
N GLY A 103 0.25 -1.23 4.11
CA GLY A 103 -1.00 -1.95 4.36
C GLY A 103 -2.05 -1.18 5.16
N GLU A 104 -2.98 -1.91 5.75
CA GLU A 104 -4.03 -1.40 6.62
C GLU A 104 -3.57 -1.36 8.08
N LEU A 105 -4.03 -0.37 8.85
CA LEU A 105 -3.71 -0.30 10.28
C LEU A 105 -4.08 -1.61 10.99
N LEU A 106 -3.11 -2.28 11.59
CA LEU A 106 -3.30 -3.56 12.29
C LEU A 106 -4.02 -4.60 11.42
N GLU A 107 -3.61 -4.74 10.17
CA GLU A 107 -4.15 -5.72 9.24
C GLU A 107 -4.11 -7.13 9.84
N GLY A 108 -5.24 -7.84 9.76
CA GLY A 108 -5.38 -9.20 10.31
C GLY A 108 -5.53 -9.29 11.83
N TYR A 109 -5.46 -8.17 12.57
CA TYR A 109 -5.68 -8.19 14.01
C TYR A 109 -7.16 -7.97 14.34
N TYR A 110 -7.71 -8.87 15.15
CA TYR A 110 -8.99 -8.77 15.80
C TYR A 110 -8.84 -9.19 17.27
N PHE A 111 -9.36 -8.40 18.18
CA PHE A 111 -9.25 -8.66 19.64
C PHE A 111 -10.56 -9.22 20.14
N ASN A 112 -10.57 -10.52 20.46
CA ASN A 112 -11.75 -11.20 21.01
C ASN A 112 -12.16 -10.56 22.33
N HIS A 113 -13.48 -10.41 22.52
CA HIS A 113 -14.08 -9.80 23.72
C HIS A 113 -13.64 -8.35 24.00
N CYS A 114 -13.27 -7.61 22.95
CA CYS A 114 -12.87 -6.20 23.03
C CYS A 114 -13.56 -5.40 21.92
N GLU A 115 -14.89 -5.42 21.86
CA GLU A 115 -15.69 -4.79 20.80
C GLU A 115 -15.34 -3.32 20.64
N ASP A 116 -15.32 -2.56 21.73
CA ASP A 116 -14.98 -1.12 21.72
C ASP A 116 -13.58 -0.87 21.13
N LEU A 117 -12.60 -1.76 21.40
CA LEU A 117 -11.26 -1.65 20.80
C LEU A 117 -11.30 -1.93 19.29
N ASN A 118 -12.06 -2.92 18.86
CA ASN A 118 -12.19 -3.24 17.44
C ASN A 118 -12.90 -2.11 16.68
N GLU A 119 -13.92 -1.47 17.28
CA GLU A 119 -14.57 -0.28 16.72
C GLU A 119 -13.60 0.91 16.63
N LEU A 120 -12.79 1.13 17.67
CA LEU A 120 -11.73 2.15 17.62
C LEU A 120 -10.76 1.87 16.47
N ILE A 121 -10.26 0.65 16.34
CA ILE A 121 -9.34 0.26 15.27
C ILE A 121 -9.97 0.51 13.90
N LEU A 122 -11.23 0.12 13.71
CA LEU A 122 -11.95 0.34 12.47
C LEU A 122 -12.07 1.84 12.14
N SER A 123 -12.43 2.66 13.11
CA SER A 123 -12.50 4.11 12.91
C SER A 123 -11.15 4.72 12.56
N GLN A 124 -10.06 4.23 13.19
CA GLN A 124 -8.70 4.69 12.92
C GLN A 124 -8.19 4.20 11.55
N ARG A 125 -8.56 3.02 11.09
CA ARG A 125 -8.29 2.55 9.72
C ARG A 125 -8.83 3.54 8.70
N ILE A 126 -10.10 3.92 8.83
CA ILE A 126 -10.75 4.90 7.95
C ILE A 126 -10.03 6.27 8.01
N TYR A 127 -9.63 6.70 9.20
CA TYR A 127 -8.90 7.97 9.38
C TYR A 127 -7.55 7.95 8.65
N TYR A 128 -6.71 6.92 8.90
CA TYR A 128 -5.38 6.83 8.30
C TYR A 128 -5.43 6.59 6.79
N GLU A 129 -6.42 5.86 6.31
CA GLU A 129 -6.66 5.69 4.88
C GLU A 129 -6.96 7.03 4.19
N LYS A 130 -7.90 7.81 4.73
CA LYS A 130 -8.20 9.16 4.23
C LYS A 130 -6.99 10.10 4.32
N ARG A 131 -6.23 10.00 5.41
CA ARG A 131 -5.01 10.80 5.60
C ARG A 131 -3.96 10.44 4.54
N LYS A 132 -3.69 9.15 4.33
CA LYS A 132 -2.77 8.66 3.31
C LYS A 132 -3.19 9.10 1.90
N ASN A 133 -4.47 8.94 1.55
CA ASN A 133 -4.98 9.36 0.25
C ASN A 133 -4.81 10.87 0.03
N ARG A 134 -5.03 11.70 1.05
CA ARG A 134 -4.78 13.16 0.96
C ARG A 134 -3.30 13.45 0.67
N LEU A 135 -2.36 12.79 1.34
CA LEU A 135 -0.93 12.97 1.10
C LEU A 135 -0.54 12.52 -0.30
N LEU A 136 -1.05 11.38 -0.77
CA LEU A 136 -0.84 10.87 -2.12
C LEU A 136 -1.40 11.82 -3.18
N MET A 137 -2.60 12.36 -2.98
CA MET A 137 -3.20 13.34 -3.89
C MET A 137 -2.36 14.61 -3.99
N LYS A 138 -1.80 15.08 -2.87
CA LYS A 138 -0.87 16.23 -2.88
C LYS A 138 0.44 15.89 -3.57
N ALA A 139 1.00 14.71 -3.35
CA ALA A 139 2.20 14.27 -4.06
C ALA A 139 1.97 14.19 -5.57
N ALA A 140 0.83 13.65 -6.02
CA ALA A 140 0.46 13.61 -7.43
C ALA A 140 0.36 15.03 -8.04
N GLU A 141 -0.26 15.99 -7.31
CA GLU A 141 -0.32 17.39 -7.73
C GLU A 141 1.07 18.00 -7.92
N LEU A 142 1.99 17.77 -6.99
CA LEU A 142 3.36 18.27 -7.06
C LEU A 142 4.16 17.65 -8.21
N TYR A 143 3.92 16.36 -8.53
CA TYR A 143 4.52 15.73 -9.70
C TYR A 143 3.94 16.29 -11.01
N GLU A 144 2.62 16.54 -11.09
CA GLU A 144 2.00 17.16 -12.24
C GLU A 144 2.55 18.57 -12.53
N GLN A 145 2.77 19.38 -11.47
CA GLN A 145 3.37 20.73 -11.58
C GLN A 145 4.80 20.68 -12.13
N ARG A 146 5.50 19.56 -11.94
CA ARG A 146 6.86 19.32 -12.46
C ARG A 146 6.87 18.58 -13.81
N ASP A 147 5.71 18.34 -14.40
CA ASP A 147 5.49 17.54 -15.61
C ASP A 147 6.03 16.10 -15.51
N MET A 148 6.14 15.57 -14.29
CA MET A 148 6.49 14.17 -14.00
C MET A 148 5.22 13.31 -14.09
N LEU A 149 4.72 13.14 -15.31
CA LEU A 149 3.42 12.50 -15.56
C LEU A 149 3.39 11.01 -15.17
N PRO A 150 4.43 10.18 -15.42
CA PRO A 150 4.42 8.78 -15.03
C PRO A 150 4.27 8.59 -13.51
N GLU A 151 4.97 9.41 -12.71
CA GLU A 151 4.93 9.36 -11.25
C GLU A 151 3.55 9.78 -10.72
N ALA A 152 2.99 10.86 -11.28
CA ALA A 152 1.66 11.33 -10.93
C ALA A 152 0.59 10.26 -11.26
N VAL A 153 0.65 9.67 -12.43
CA VAL A 153 -0.25 8.58 -12.86
C VAL A 153 -0.16 7.40 -11.90
N GLY A 154 1.06 6.92 -11.59
CA GLY A 154 1.24 5.78 -10.69
C GLY A 154 0.65 6.00 -9.29
N ILE A 155 0.73 7.23 -8.77
CA ILE A 155 0.10 7.58 -7.49
C ILE A 155 -1.42 7.60 -7.62
N LEU A 156 -1.97 8.25 -8.64
CA LEU A 156 -3.42 8.34 -8.81
C LEU A 156 -4.08 6.99 -9.11
N GLU A 157 -3.39 6.09 -9.80
CA GLU A 157 -3.85 4.71 -9.98
C GLU A 157 -3.95 3.98 -8.64
N ARG A 158 -2.97 4.16 -7.76
CA ARG A 158 -3.00 3.60 -6.40
C ARG A 158 -4.14 4.19 -5.57
N VAL A 159 -4.40 5.49 -5.65
CA VAL A 159 -5.57 6.11 -4.97
C VAL A 159 -6.88 5.58 -5.55
N MET A 160 -6.96 5.33 -6.87
CA MET A 160 -8.14 4.76 -7.51
C MET A 160 -8.47 3.33 -7.03
N GLU A 161 -7.50 2.57 -6.52
CA GLU A 161 -7.76 1.27 -5.90
C GLU A 161 -8.60 1.39 -4.61
N TYR A 162 -8.42 2.48 -3.86
CA TYR A 162 -9.18 2.78 -2.64
C TYR A 162 -10.49 3.51 -2.91
N GLU A 163 -10.52 4.35 -3.93
CA GLU A 163 -11.69 5.15 -4.33
C GLU A 163 -12.17 4.76 -5.75
N PRO A 164 -12.57 3.49 -5.97
CA PRO A 164 -12.79 2.92 -7.30
C PRO A 164 -13.95 3.54 -8.08
N TYR A 165 -14.77 4.37 -7.43
CA TYR A 165 -15.95 5.02 -8.01
C TYR A 165 -15.81 6.55 -8.07
N ASN A 166 -14.63 7.10 -7.76
CA ASN A 166 -14.41 8.54 -7.78
C ASN A 166 -14.25 9.04 -9.23
N GLU A 167 -15.30 9.67 -9.77
CA GLU A 167 -15.31 10.17 -11.14
C GLU A 167 -14.33 11.33 -11.38
N GLN A 168 -14.08 12.17 -10.39
CA GLN A 168 -13.13 13.27 -10.51
C GLN A 168 -11.69 12.73 -10.64
N LEU A 169 -11.36 11.73 -9.86
CA LEU A 169 -10.08 11.03 -9.96
C LEU A 169 -9.94 10.32 -11.30
N ALA A 170 -11.00 9.65 -11.76
CA ALA A 170 -11.03 8.98 -13.05
C ALA A 170 -10.83 9.96 -14.21
N LEU A 171 -11.49 11.11 -14.17
CA LEU A 171 -11.32 12.18 -15.18
C LEU A 171 -9.89 12.73 -15.19
N ARG A 172 -9.30 12.92 -14.00
CA ARG A 172 -7.91 13.37 -13.86
C ARG A 172 -6.93 12.35 -14.45
N LEU A 173 -7.10 11.08 -14.17
CA LEU A 173 -6.29 10.00 -14.76
C LEU A 173 -6.39 9.97 -16.28
N MET A 174 -7.60 10.05 -16.84
CA MET A 174 -7.79 10.10 -18.30
C MET A 174 -7.07 11.30 -18.93
N THR A 175 -7.10 12.45 -18.26
CA THR A 175 -6.40 13.66 -18.72
C THR A 175 -4.88 13.48 -18.69
N LEU A 176 -4.34 12.83 -17.67
CA LEU A 176 -2.91 12.56 -17.57
C LEU A 176 -2.44 11.52 -18.60
N TYR A 177 -3.22 10.47 -18.86
CA TYR A 177 -2.89 9.52 -19.93
C TYR A 177 -2.85 10.22 -21.29
N GLU A 178 -3.80 11.12 -21.58
CA GLU A 178 -3.79 11.91 -22.82
C GLU A 178 -2.56 12.83 -22.90
N ARG A 179 -2.24 13.58 -21.82
CA ARG A 179 -1.04 14.42 -21.76
C ARG A 179 0.25 13.62 -21.96
N GLY A 180 0.29 12.39 -21.45
CA GLY A 180 1.38 11.44 -21.64
C GLY A 180 1.41 10.77 -23.03
N GLY A 181 0.47 11.10 -23.92
CA GLY A 181 0.39 10.53 -25.26
C GLY A 181 -0.28 9.16 -25.35
N ASP A 182 -0.71 8.59 -24.23
CA ASP A 182 -1.35 7.24 -24.18
C ASP A 182 -2.88 7.36 -24.21
N ARG A 183 -3.38 7.87 -25.34
CA ARG A 183 -4.83 7.97 -25.60
C ARG A 183 -5.53 6.62 -25.52
N SER A 184 -4.88 5.56 -25.99
CA SER A 184 -5.45 4.22 -25.98
C SER A 184 -5.71 3.73 -24.55
N ARG A 185 -4.80 4.03 -23.62
CA ARG A 185 -4.94 3.75 -22.18
C ARG A 185 -6.10 4.52 -21.57
N ALA A 186 -6.24 5.81 -21.90
CA ALA A 186 -7.35 6.63 -21.41
C ALA A 186 -8.71 6.07 -21.84
N ILE A 187 -8.86 5.66 -23.11
CA ILE A 187 -10.09 5.06 -23.64
C ILE A 187 -10.40 3.72 -22.98
N ARG A 188 -9.39 2.85 -22.80
CA ARG A 188 -9.54 1.55 -22.13
C ARG A 188 -9.94 1.74 -20.68
N PHE A 189 -9.26 2.63 -19.96
CA PHE A 189 -9.56 2.98 -18.57
C PHE A 189 -11.01 3.44 -18.39
N PHE A 190 -11.52 4.34 -19.25
CA PHE A 190 -12.93 4.76 -19.20
C PHE A 190 -13.90 3.59 -19.34
N ASN A 191 -13.65 2.66 -20.28
CA ASN A 191 -14.53 1.52 -20.47
C ASN A 191 -14.54 0.59 -19.25
N GLU A 192 -13.39 0.36 -18.62
CA GLU A 192 -13.26 -0.40 -17.37
C GLU A 192 -13.99 0.30 -16.22
N PHE A 193 -13.82 1.61 -16.08
CA PHE A 193 -14.49 2.42 -15.07
C PHE A 193 -16.01 2.41 -15.24
N ARG A 194 -16.50 2.62 -16.46
CA ARG A 194 -17.95 2.54 -16.80
C ARG A 194 -18.53 1.19 -16.45
N ASN A 195 -17.85 0.10 -16.83
CA ASN A 195 -18.30 -1.25 -16.55
C ASN A 195 -18.35 -1.52 -15.04
N ARG A 196 -17.37 -1.01 -14.28
CA ARG A 196 -17.34 -1.11 -12.81
C ARG A 196 -18.52 -0.40 -12.16
N LEU A 197 -18.86 0.82 -12.62
CA LEU A 197 -20.01 1.58 -12.15
C LEU A 197 -21.33 0.84 -12.45
N ALA A 198 -21.47 0.36 -13.68
CA ALA A 198 -22.69 -0.36 -14.11
C ALA A 198 -22.88 -1.68 -13.36
N SER A 199 -21.80 -2.46 -13.17
CA SER A 199 -21.90 -3.79 -12.53
C SER A 199 -22.09 -3.74 -11.02
N ASN A 200 -21.49 -2.75 -10.34
CA ASN A 200 -21.45 -2.74 -8.87
C ASN A 200 -22.45 -1.75 -8.25
N LEU A 201 -22.81 -0.67 -8.97
CA LEU A 201 -23.65 0.39 -8.47
C LEU A 201 -24.90 0.62 -9.32
N GLU A 202 -25.01 -0.04 -10.47
CA GLU A 202 -26.10 0.13 -11.45
C GLU A 202 -26.27 1.58 -11.93
N ILE A 203 -25.17 2.36 -11.96
CA ILE A 203 -25.14 3.75 -12.42
C ILE A 203 -24.25 3.94 -13.66
N TYR A 204 -24.43 5.06 -14.33
CA TYR A 204 -23.61 5.46 -15.48
C TYR A 204 -22.68 6.61 -15.10
N PRO A 205 -21.50 6.74 -15.76
CA PRO A 205 -20.59 7.86 -15.58
C PRO A 205 -21.26 9.20 -15.87
N GLY A 206 -20.89 10.21 -15.10
CA GLY A 206 -21.39 11.58 -15.28
C GLY A 206 -20.97 12.21 -16.60
N SER A 207 -21.55 13.39 -16.89
CA SER A 207 -21.37 14.07 -18.17
C SER A 207 -19.91 14.47 -18.45
N ALA A 208 -19.17 14.94 -17.44
CA ALA A 208 -17.80 15.44 -17.60
C ALA A 208 -16.83 14.34 -18.10
N ILE A 209 -16.86 13.17 -17.49
CA ILE A 209 -15.99 12.05 -17.88
C ILE A 209 -16.43 11.43 -19.22
N THR A 210 -17.74 11.41 -19.49
CA THR A 210 -18.30 10.95 -20.76
C THR A 210 -17.93 11.91 -21.90
N GLN A 211 -17.96 13.22 -21.67
CA GLN A 211 -17.50 14.22 -22.64
C GLN A 211 -16.01 14.03 -22.93
N LYS A 212 -15.17 13.87 -21.92
CA LYS A 212 -13.73 13.60 -22.10
C LYS A 212 -13.48 12.36 -22.96
N TYR A 213 -14.23 11.30 -22.73
CA TYR A 213 -14.17 10.10 -23.56
C TYR A 213 -14.57 10.35 -25.02
N ALA A 214 -15.62 11.15 -25.27
CA ALA A 214 -16.03 11.52 -26.62
C ALA A 214 -14.94 12.36 -27.33
N GLU A 215 -14.32 13.32 -26.64
CA GLU A 215 -13.19 14.11 -27.13
C GLU A 215 -12.01 13.22 -27.53
N LEU A 216 -11.66 12.29 -26.64
CA LEU A 216 -10.61 11.31 -26.91
C LEU A 216 -10.93 10.44 -28.13
N LYS A 217 -12.18 10.10 -28.39
CA LYS A 217 -12.57 9.32 -29.57
C LYS A 217 -12.61 10.15 -30.86
N ALA A 218 -12.97 11.43 -30.77
CA ALA A 218 -13.11 12.33 -31.93
C ALA A 218 -11.77 12.85 -32.44
N ALA A 219 -10.76 12.99 -31.57
CA ALA A 219 -9.45 13.47 -31.98
C ALA A 219 -8.86 12.53 -33.05
N PRO A 220 -8.32 13.02 -34.18
CA PRO A 220 -7.63 12.16 -35.16
C PRO A 220 -6.51 11.41 -34.46
N ALA A 221 -6.30 10.15 -34.80
CA ALA A 221 -5.17 9.38 -34.29
C ALA A 221 -3.89 10.16 -34.67
N ALA A 222 -3.29 10.87 -33.72
CA ALA A 222 -1.92 11.25 -33.85
C ALA A 222 -1.18 9.95 -34.13
N SER A 223 -0.45 9.92 -35.26
CA SER A 223 0.35 8.77 -35.65
C SER A 223 1.16 8.33 -34.42
N GLU A 224 0.79 7.19 -33.82
CA GLU A 224 1.63 6.56 -32.81
C GLU A 224 3.04 6.54 -33.40
N PRO A 225 4.07 6.96 -32.64
CA PRO A 225 5.42 6.62 -33.06
C PRO A 225 5.41 5.09 -33.21
N ALA A 226 5.59 4.65 -34.44
CA ALA A 226 5.63 3.24 -34.76
C ALA A 226 6.66 2.61 -33.82
N GLN A 227 6.22 2.00 -32.74
CA GLN A 227 7.01 0.99 -32.06
C GLN A 227 7.27 -0.03 -33.17
N ALA A 228 8.52 -0.07 -33.58
CA ALA A 228 8.97 -1.05 -34.55
C ALA A 228 8.58 -2.42 -33.97
N ALA A 229 7.43 -2.88 -34.43
CA ALA A 229 7.03 -4.25 -34.24
C ALA A 229 7.95 -5.06 -35.15
N ASP A 230 9.08 -5.52 -34.61
CA ASP A 230 9.71 -6.70 -35.09
C ASP A 230 8.71 -7.85 -34.86
N SER A 231 7.73 -7.89 -35.78
CA SER A 231 6.79 -9.00 -35.86
C SER A 231 7.53 -10.19 -36.43
N VAL A 232 8.03 -11.03 -35.56
CA VAL A 232 8.38 -12.39 -35.92
C VAL A 232 7.05 -13.15 -36.11
N PRO A 233 6.72 -13.61 -37.31
CA PRO A 233 5.45 -14.32 -37.54
C PRO A 233 5.47 -15.65 -36.77
N GLY A 234 4.52 -15.82 -35.88
CA GLY A 234 4.21 -17.11 -35.28
C GLY A 234 4.32 -17.25 -33.76
N LEU A 235 4.67 -16.21 -33.02
CA LEU A 235 4.70 -16.30 -31.54
C LEU A 235 3.48 -15.61 -30.92
N HIS A 236 2.54 -16.39 -30.40
CA HIS A 236 1.49 -15.87 -29.52
C HIS A 236 2.09 -15.65 -28.12
N VAL A 237 2.45 -14.39 -27.79
CA VAL A 237 2.88 -14.02 -26.45
C VAL A 237 1.65 -13.77 -25.58
N GLN A 238 1.30 -14.71 -24.71
CA GLN A 238 0.37 -14.44 -23.61
C GLN A 238 1.13 -13.73 -22.48
N THR A 239 0.88 -12.44 -22.33
CA THR A 239 1.44 -11.67 -21.22
C THR A 239 0.62 -11.91 -19.97
N TYR A 240 1.15 -12.65 -19.02
CA TYR A 240 0.56 -12.80 -17.69
C TYR A 240 1.09 -11.67 -16.80
N CYS A 241 0.22 -10.72 -16.41
CA CYS A 241 0.50 -9.79 -15.32
C CYS A 241 0.46 -10.56 -13.99
N LEU A 242 1.62 -10.92 -13.46
CA LEU A 242 1.75 -11.37 -12.09
C LEU A 242 1.59 -10.14 -11.17
N ARG A 243 0.38 -9.90 -10.67
CA ARG A 243 0.16 -9.00 -9.53
C ARG A 243 0.86 -9.60 -8.32
N ALA A 244 1.41 -8.75 -7.47
CA ALA A 244 2.11 -9.15 -6.26
C ALA A 244 1.29 -10.16 -5.43
N VAL A 245 1.72 -11.42 -5.46
CA VAL A 245 1.17 -12.50 -4.67
C VAL A 245 2.12 -12.68 -3.47
N PRO A 246 1.61 -12.99 -2.25
CA PRO A 246 2.48 -13.23 -1.10
C PRO A 246 3.56 -14.26 -1.43
N CYS A 247 4.79 -14.03 -0.99
CA CYS A 247 6.00 -14.79 -1.37
C CYS A 247 5.88 -16.33 -1.30
N PHE A 248 5.00 -16.85 -0.46
CA PHE A 248 4.79 -18.30 -0.31
C PHE A 248 4.14 -18.97 -1.54
N TRP A 249 3.31 -18.23 -2.29
CA TRP A 249 2.66 -18.71 -3.51
C TRP A 249 3.53 -18.56 -4.76
N MET A 250 4.48 -17.62 -4.74
CA MET A 250 5.34 -17.37 -5.89
C MET A 250 6.31 -18.53 -6.18
N ALA A 251 6.85 -19.17 -5.17
CA ALA A 251 7.81 -20.26 -5.35
C ALA A 251 7.18 -21.48 -6.06
N ASP A 252 5.96 -21.84 -5.69
CA ASP A 252 5.24 -22.97 -6.32
C ASP A 252 4.74 -22.64 -7.73
N THR A 253 4.31 -21.39 -7.96
CA THR A 253 3.83 -20.94 -9.29
C THR A 253 4.98 -20.73 -10.25
N VAL A 254 6.13 -20.21 -9.81
CA VAL A 254 7.34 -20.07 -10.63
C VAL A 254 7.94 -21.45 -10.94
N GLY A 255 7.92 -22.40 -9.99
CA GLY A 255 8.32 -23.77 -10.23
C GLY A 255 7.50 -24.43 -11.33
N LYS A 256 6.16 -24.34 -11.25
CA LYS A 256 5.25 -24.90 -12.27
C LYS A 256 5.37 -24.20 -13.62
N LEU A 257 5.64 -22.89 -13.67
CA LEU A 257 5.91 -22.15 -14.91
C LEU A 257 7.25 -22.58 -15.53
N LEU A 258 8.29 -22.76 -14.73
CA LEU A 258 9.58 -23.23 -15.22
C LEU A 258 9.51 -24.68 -15.72
N ASP A 259 8.74 -25.55 -15.07
CA ASP A 259 8.49 -26.91 -15.52
C ASP A 259 7.67 -26.96 -16.81
N ALA A 260 6.68 -26.08 -16.96
CA ALA A 260 5.85 -25.98 -18.17
C ALA A 260 6.62 -25.41 -19.37
N VAL A 261 7.52 -24.44 -19.12
CA VAL A 261 8.35 -23.80 -20.14
C VAL A 261 9.56 -24.67 -20.52
N GLY A 262 10.11 -25.45 -19.58
CA GLY A 262 11.30 -26.29 -19.79
C GLY A 262 11.10 -27.43 -20.79
N ASN A 263 9.86 -27.78 -21.14
CA ASN A 263 9.57 -28.89 -22.06
C ASN A 263 9.39 -28.48 -23.53
N ASP A 264 9.19 -27.17 -23.86
CA ASP A 264 8.82 -26.75 -25.21
C ASP A 264 9.67 -25.63 -25.82
N VAL A 265 10.61 -25.05 -25.09
CA VAL A 265 11.37 -23.88 -25.56
C VAL A 265 12.88 -24.17 -25.62
N ARG A 266 13.48 -23.87 -26.77
CA ARG A 266 14.93 -24.04 -26.96
C ARG A 266 15.73 -23.03 -26.12
N PRO A 267 16.92 -23.43 -25.58
CA PRO A 267 17.74 -22.58 -24.70
C PRO A 267 18.19 -21.21 -25.28
N ASP A 268 18.06 -21.03 -26.58
CA ASP A 268 18.55 -19.84 -27.29
C ASP A 268 17.50 -18.75 -27.50
N ASP A 269 16.30 -18.88 -26.90
CA ASP A 269 15.26 -17.87 -27.07
C ASP A 269 15.52 -16.65 -26.16
N ARG A 270 15.91 -15.54 -26.76
CA ARG A 270 16.17 -14.26 -26.09
C ARG A 270 14.99 -13.74 -25.27
N THR A 271 13.77 -14.15 -25.62
CA THR A 271 12.55 -13.78 -24.92
C THR A 271 12.45 -14.53 -23.58
N LEU A 272 12.83 -15.80 -23.55
CA LEU A 272 12.90 -16.59 -22.32
C LEU A 272 13.93 -16.03 -21.33
N LEU A 273 15.10 -15.67 -21.82
CA LEU A 273 16.15 -15.05 -21.00
C LEU A 273 15.73 -13.70 -20.39
N ARG A 274 14.91 -12.89 -21.10
CA ARG A 274 14.35 -11.65 -20.56
C ARG A 274 13.30 -11.90 -19.48
N VAL A 275 12.43 -12.89 -19.65
CA VAL A 275 11.43 -13.27 -18.65
C VAL A 275 12.12 -13.84 -17.41
N LEU A 276 13.07 -14.75 -17.58
CA LEU A 276 13.86 -15.31 -16.48
C LEU A 276 14.70 -14.23 -15.78
N GLY A 277 15.32 -13.32 -16.51
CA GLY A 277 16.06 -12.20 -15.96
C GLY A 277 15.21 -11.20 -15.17
N ALA A 278 13.92 -11.06 -15.49
CA ALA A 278 12.98 -10.22 -14.75
C ALA A 278 12.44 -10.91 -13.47
N ILE A 279 12.35 -12.25 -13.47
CA ILE A 279 11.81 -13.03 -12.34
C ILE A 279 12.91 -13.41 -11.33
N GLN A 280 14.13 -13.63 -11.79
CA GLN A 280 15.25 -14.12 -10.97
C GLN A 280 15.57 -13.25 -9.74
N PRO A 281 15.60 -11.90 -9.77
CA PRO A 281 15.85 -11.09 -8.60
C PRO A 281 14.80 -11.28 -7.51
N ALA A 282 13.52 -11.44 -7.90
CA ALA A 282 12.43 -11.66 -6.95
C ALA A 282 12.47 -13.08 -6.34
N ALA A 283 12.80 -14.10 -7.14
CA ALA A 283 12.93 -15.47 -6.67
C ALA A 283 14.17 -15.66 -5.76
N ALA A 284 15.28 -15.01 -6.06
CA ALA A 284 16.49 -15.07 -5.25
C ALA A 284 16.29 -14.44 -3.86
N VAL A 285 15.54 -13.34 -3.78
CA VAL A 285 15.19 -12.69 -2.51
C VAL A 285 14.28 -13.58 -1.65
N CYS A 286 13.37 -14.34 -2.28
CA CYS A 286 12.42 -15.20 -1.56
C CYS A 286 12.99 -16.59 -1.19
N ALA A 287 13.96 -17.13 -1.97
CA ALA A 287 14.43 -18.51 -1.82
C ALA A 287 15.76 -18.63 -1.07
N GLY A 288 16.49 -17.54 -0.79
CA GLY A 288 17.78 -17.57 -0.12
C GLY A 288 18.83 -18.40 -0.89
N VAL A 289 18.70 -18.53 -2.20
CA VAL A 289 19.59 -19.34 -3.04
C VAL A 289 20.66 -18.44 -3.63
N GLU A 290 21.88 -18.50 -3.07
CA GLU A 290 23.09 -18.07 -3.76
C GLU A 290 23.41 -19.07 -4.88
N GLY A 291 23.07 -18.71 -6.10
CA GLY A 291 23.43 -19.45 -7.30
C GLY A 291 23.99 -18.51 -8.34
N GLU A 292 25.30 -18.53 -8.56
CA GLU A 292 25.93 -17.85 -9.69
C GLU A 292 25.39 -18.43 -11.01
N VAL A 293 24.67 -17.62 -11.78
CA VAL A 293 24.33 -17.97 -13.16
C VAL A 293 25.48 -17.50 -14.04
N THR A 294 26.36 -18.41 -14.38
CA THR A 294 27.37 -18.15 -15.43
C THR A 294 26.68 -18.11 -16.78
N ALA A 295 26.60 -16.93 -17.36
CA ALA A 295 26.24 -16.77 -18.76
C ALA A 295 27.38 -17.37 -19.62
N ALA A 296 27.09 -18.35 -20.45
CA ALA A 296 28.00 -18.83 -21.45
C ALA A 296 28.23 -17.73 -22.51
N PRO A 297 29.46 -17.51 -22.93
CA PRO A 297 29.77 -16.54 -24.01
C PRO A 297 29.20 -17.02 -25.34
N ALA A 298 28.84 -16.04 -26.18
CA ALA A 298 28.27 -16.19 -27.50
C ALA A 298 29.19 -16.91 -28.49
#